data_c30cb67920ae4f20d302c13b15959874
#
_entry.id   c30cb67920ae4f20d302c13b15959874
#
_cell.length_a   1.000
_cell.length_b   1.000
_cell.length_c   1.000
_cell.angle_alpha   90.00
_cell.angle_beta   90.00
_cell.angle_gamma   90.00
#
_symmetry.space_group_name_H-M   'P 1'
#
loop_
_entity.id
_entity.type
_entity.pdbx_description
1 polymer ?
#
loop_
_entity_poly.entity_id
_entity_poly.type
_entity_poly.pdbx_seq_one_letter_code
_entity_poly.pdbx_strand_id
1 'polypeptide(L)'
;MFRALLLCSAVIFSGFGLALPGLSQAEEQQTVILQVENMTCGSCPFTVKMALKQVDGVEKVSAKYEGHGKGWAKISFDPTKANVEDLIKATTNAGFPSHLSVN
;
A
#
# COMPACT_ATOMS: atom_id res chain seq x y z
N MET A 1 -0.74 -55.60 -8.97
CA MET A 1 -1.57 -55.16 -8.50
C MET A 1 -1.43 -54.20 -7.49
N PHE A 2 -1.10 -54.39 -6.42
CA PHE A 2 -1.07 -53.41 -5.52
C PHE A 2 -0.14 -52.36 -5.86
N ARG A 3 0.75 -52.53 -6.65
CA ARG A 3 1.57 -51.51 -6.99
C ARG A 3 0.87 -50.40 -7.51
N ALA A 4 -0.06 -50.52 -8.14
CA ALA A 4 -0.75 -49.48 -8.81
C ALA A 4 -1.17 -48.54 -7.79
N LEU A 5 -1.54 -48.94 -6.72
CA LEU A 5 -2.00 -48.07 -5.80
C LEU A 5 -1.00 -47.12 -5.38
N LEU A 6 0.11 -47.48 -5.23
CA LEU A 6 1.02 -46.58 -4.80
C LEU A 6 1.15 -45.39 -5.59
N LEU A 7 1.12 -45.49 -6.75
CA LEU A 7 1.23 -44.36 -7.56
C LEU A 7 0.25 -43.37 -7.27
N CYS A 8 -0.81 -43.75 -7.08
CA CYS A 8 -1.83 -42.83 -6.89
C CYS A 8 -1.50 -41.92 -5.82
N SER A 9 -1.06 -42.40 -4.84
CA SER A 9 -0.89 -41.53 -3.75
C SER A 9 0.03 -40.45 -4.10
N ALA A 10 0.95 -40.74 -4.75
CA ALA A 10 1.90 -39.73 -5.03
C ALA A 10 1.32 -38.59 -5.71
N VAL A 11 0.63 -38.83 -6.60
CA VAL A 11 0.06 -37.82 -7.30
C VAL A 11 -0.64 -36.89 -6.50
N ILE A 12 -1.40 -37.35 -5.74
CA ILE A 12 -2.15 -36.50 -5.02
C ILE A 12 -1.44 -35.46 -4.41
N PHE A 13 -0.54 -35.76 -3.77
CA PHE A 13 0.04 -34.84 -3.09
C PHE A 13 0.53 -33.74 -3.88
N SER A 14 1.17 -33.95 -4.77
CA SER A 14 1.69 -32.88 -5.46
C SER A 14 0.75 -31.96 -5.93
N GLY A 15 -0.15 -32.34 -6.26
CA GLY A 15 -1.02 -31.43 -6.77
C GLY A 15 -1.35 -30.46 -5.96
N PHE A 16 -1.30 -30.40 -5.20
CA PHE A 16 -1.79 -29.50 -4.57
C PHE A 16 -1.14 -28.48 -4.06
N GLY A 17 -0.50 -28.79 -3.42
CA GLY A 17 -0.03 -27.86 -2.72
C GLY A 17 0.31 -26.75 -3.36
N LEU A 18 0.67 -26.52 -3.94
CA LEU A 18 1.02 -25.46 -4.43
C LEU A 18 0.35 -24.57 -4.66
N ALA A 19 -0.18 -24.74 -4.63
CA ALA A 19 -0.82 -23.93 -4.92
C ALA A 19 -0.98 -23.03 -4.38
N LEU A 20 -0.92 -22.84 -4.23
CA LEU A 20 -1.07 -22.16 -3.80
C LEU A 20 -0.82 -21.24 -3.35
N PRO A 21 -0.71 -21.08 -3.12
CA PRO A 21 -0.21 -20.24 -2.43
C PRO A 21 -0.13 -19.03 -3.00
N GLY A 22 0.50 -18.79 -3.73
CA GLY A 22 0.63 -17.60 -4.21
C GLY A 22 -0.40 -16.80 -4.41
N LEU A 23 -1.33 -17.28 -4.57
CA LEU A 23 -2.37 -16.55 -4.80
C LEU A 23 -2.50 -15.41 -4.03
N SER A 24 -2.19 -15.35 -2.97
CA SER A 24 -2.47 -14.24 -2.25
C SER A 24 -1.71 -13.05 -2.63
N GLN A 25 -0.76 -13.14 -3.33
CA GLN A 25 -0.10 -12.00 -3.69
C GLN A 25 -0.90 -11.00 -4.33
N ALA A 26 -1.86 -11.28 -4.95
CA ALA A 26 -2.64 -10.33 -5.63
C ALA A 26 -3.17 -9.31 -4.71
N GLU A 27 -3.29 -9.56 -3.49
CA GLU A 27 -3.77 -8.57 -2.66
C GLU A 27 -2.76 -7.89 -1.87
N GLU A 28 -1.53 -7.96 -2.24
CA GLU A 28 -0.54 -7.33 -1.52
C GLU A 28 -0.67 -5.86 -1.54
N GLN A 29 -0.56 -5.20 -0.45
CA GLN A 29 -0.60 -3.76 -0.40
C GLN A 29 0.79 -3.22 -0.48
N GLN A 30 0.90 -2.03 -0.99
CA GLN A 30 2.18 -1.36 -1.07
C GLN A 30 2.16 -0.22 -0.08
N THR A 31 3.26 0.01 0.62
CA THR A 31 3.34 1.09 1.60
C THR A 31 4.43 2.04 1.17
N VAL A 32 4.12 3.32 1.15
CA VAL A 32 5.12 4.33 0.81
C VAL A 32 5.06 5.46 1.82
N ILE A 33 6.13 6.24 1.88
CA ILE A 33 6.18 7.39 2.74
C ILE A 33 6.42 8.59 1.85
N LEU A 34 5.57 9.59 1.98
CA LEU A 34 5.73 10.83 1.22
C LEU A 34 6.20 11.92 2.16
N GLN A 35 7.11 12.73 1.68
CA GLN A 35 7.51 13.93 2.39
C GLN A 35 6.54 14.99 1.97
N VAL A 36 5.90 15.64 2.91
CA VAL A 36 4.83 16.57 2.62
C VAL A 36 5.29 17.97 3.02
N GLU A 37 5.08 18.92 2.14
CA GLU A 37 5.49 20.29 2.39
C GLU A 37 4.28 21.14 2.74
N ASN A 38 4.58 22.32 3.18
CA ASN A 38 3.52 23.30 3.46
C ASN A 38 2.63 22.93 4.66
N MET A 39 3.11 22.07 5.53
CA MET A 39 2.38 21.76 6.73
C MET A 39 2.72 22.78 7.79
N THR A 40 1.85 23.75 7.99
CA THR A 40 2.15 24.86 8.88
C THR A 40 1.25 24.90 10.10
N CYS A 41 0.42 23.93 10.29
CA CYS A 41 -0.47 23.96 11.44
C CYS A 41 -0.62 22.57 12.05
N GLY A 42 -1.09 22.53 13.27
CA GLY A 42 -1.23 21.27 13.95
C GLY A 42 -2.28 20.36 13.37
N SER A 43 -3.27 20.89 12.67
CA SER A 43 -4.28 20.07 12.07
C SER A 43 -3.99 19.73 10.61
N CYS A 44 -2.88 20.22 10.06
CA CYS A 44 -2.54 19.92 8.67
C CYS A 44 -2.40 18.43 8.41
N PRO A 45 -1.81 17.64 9.30
CA PRO A 45 -1.70 16.22 9.06
C PRO A 45 -3.07 15.56 8.87
N PHE A 46 -4.08 16.07 9.56
CA PHE A 46 -5.40 15.50 9.46
C PHE A 46 -5.94 15.80 8.07
N THR A 47 -5.71 16.98 7.54
CA THR A 47 -6.18 17.35 6.21
C THR A 47 -5.50 16.48 5.16
N VAL A 48 -4.20 16.25 5.30
CA VAL A 48 -3.46 15.42 4.38
C VAL A 48 -4.03 14.01 4.43
N LYS A 49 -4.30 13.50 5.62
CA LYS A 49 -4.81 12.17 5.77
C LYS A 49 -6.16 12.04 5.10
N MET A 50 -7.02 13.02 5.26
CA MET A 50 -8.34 12.95 4.66
C MET A 50 -8.24 13.01 3.14
N ALA A 51 -7.35 13.83 2.61
CA ALA A 51 -7.19 13.91 1.16
C ALA A 51 -6.72 12.59 0.60
N LEU A 52 -5.78 11.94 1.27
CA LEU A 52 -5.27 10.68 0.78
C LEU A 52 -6.30 9.57 0.91
N LYS A 53 -7.12 9.61 1.91
CA LYS A 53 -8.12 8.57 2.06
C LYS A 53 -9.19 8.60 0.98
N GLN A 54 -9.28 9.67 0.24
CA GLN A 54 -10.24 9.75 -0.82
C GLN A 54 -9.73 9.12 -2.11
N VAL A 55 -8.49 8.72 -2.18
CA VAL A 55 -7.94 8.08 -3.36
C VAL A 55 -8.38 6.62 -3.34
N ASP A 56 -8.96 6.14 -4.45
CA ASP A 56 -9.36 4.77 -4.54
C ASP A 56 -8.17 3.86 -4.32
N GLY A 57 -8.33 2.84 -3.52
CA GLY A 57 -7.25 1.89 -3.29
C GLY A 57 -6.46 2.17 -2.03
N VAL A 58 -6.64 3.34 -1.44
CA VAL A 58 -5.91 3.64 -0.21
C VAL A 58 -6.57 2.93 0.95
N GLU A 59 -5.78 2.19 1.72
CA GLU A 59 -6.28 1.43 2.84
C GLU A 59 -5.99 2.07 4.17
N LYS A 60 -4.79 2.55 4.36
CA LYS A 60 -4.41 3.17 5.61
C LYS A 60 -3.55 4.37 5.38
N VAL A 61 -3.70 5.39 6.17
CA VAL A 61 -2.89 6.59 6.08
C VAL A 61 -2.54 7.05 7.48
N SER A 62 -1.28 7.39 7.67
CA SER A 62 -0.81 8.05 8.88
C SER A 62 -0.06 9.29 8.44
N ALA A 63 -0.22 10.38 9.12
CA ALA A 63 0.47 11.62 8.75
C ALA A 63 0.93 12.31 10.01
N LYS A 64 2.03 13.03 9.91
CA LYS A 64 2.58 13.70 11.05
C LYS A 64 3.25 14.99 10.63
N TYR A 65 3.10 16.02 11.46
CA TYR A 65 3.73 17.31 11.24
C TYR A 65 5.05 17.27 11.97
N GLU A 66 6.11 17.66 11.31
CA GLU A 66 7.44 17.62 11.92
C GLU A 66 8.04 18.99 12.14
N GLY A 67 7.33 20.05 11.89
CA GLY A 67 7.84 21.38 12.09
C GLY A 67 8.43 21.97 10.84
N HIS A 68 8.62 23.26 10.87
CA HIS A 68 9.26 23.96 9.75
C HIS A 68 8.54 23.74 8.42
N GLY A 69 7.25 23.61 8.46
CA GLY A 69 6.48 23.46 7.26
C GLY A 69 6.56 22.09 6.63
N LYS A 70 7.10 21.12 7.32
CA LYS A 70 7.27 19.79 6.77
C LYS A 70 6.62 18.71 7.59
N GLY A 71 6.37 17.62 6.95
CA GLY A 71 5.81 16.47 7.61
C GLY A 71 5.91 15.27 6.71
N TRP A 72 5.28 14.17 7.10
CA TRP A 72 5.30 12.99 6.27
C TRP A 72 3.95 12.31 6.32
N ALA A 73 3.70 11.47 5.33
CA ALA A 73 2.51 10.65 5.31
C ALA A 73 2.92 9.25 4.90
N LYS A 74 2.42 8.27 5.65
CA LYS A 74 2.71 6.89 5.33
C LYS A 74 1.40 6.30 4.84
N ILE A 75 1.41 5.76 3.65
CA ILE A 75 0.20 5.31 3.01
C ILE A 75 0.31 3.86 2.58
N SER A 76 -0.68 3.05 2.93
CA SER A 76 -0.77 1.70 2.44
C SER A 76 -1.90 1.67 1.43
N PHE A 77 -1.63 1.20 0.24
CA PHE A 77 -2.62 1.22 -0.82
C PHE A 77 -2.49 0.01 -1.73
N ASP A 78 -3.54 -0.24 -2.49
CA ASP A 78 -3.58 -1.34 -3.43
C ASP A 78 -2.95 -0.85 -4.74
N PRO A 79 -1.81 -1.38 -5.15
CA PRO A 79 -1.13 -0.89 -6.35
C PRO A 79 -1.87 -1.17 -7.63
N THR A 80 -2.91 -1.99 -7.60
CA THR A 80 -3.68 -2.21 -8.79
C THR A 80 -4.75 -1.13 -8.95
N LYS A 81 -4.97 -0.31 -7.94
CA LYS A 81 -5.97 0.73 -8.02
C LYS A 81 -5.40 2.13 -7.94
N ALA A 82 -4.24 2.29 -7.36
CA ALA A 82 -3.64 3.61 -7.22
C ALA A 82 -2.14 3.50 -7.38
N ASN A 83 -1.49 4.61 -7.63
CA ASN A 83 -0.04 4.61 -7.70
C ASN A 83 0.45 5.85 -6.95
N VAL A 84 1.76 5.98 -6.82
CA VAL A 84 2.33 7.05 -6.03
C VAL A 84 1.94 8.40 -6.59
N GLU A 85 1.84 8.53 -7.90
CA GLU A 85 1.47 9.79 -8.47
C GLU A 85 0.07 10.20 -8.09
N ASP A 86 -0.85 9.27 -7.94
CA ASP A 86 -2.19 9.59 -7.53
C ASP A 86 -2.17 10.15 -6.11
N LEU A 87 -1.30 9.61 -5.27
CA LEU A 87 -1.20 10.07 -3.91
C LEU A 87 -0.63 11.47 -3.84
N ILE A 88 0.41 11.71 -4.63
CA ILE A 88 1.04 13.03 -4.66
C ILE A 88 0.06 14.05 -5.19
N LYS A 89 -0.75 13.67 -6.18
CA LYS A 89 -1.68 14.58 -6.73
C LYS A 89 -2.75 14.92 -5.71
N ALA A 90 -3.17 13.97 -4.92
CA ALA A 90 -4.19 14.22 -3.93
C ALA A 90 -3.71 15.22 -2.88
N THR A 91 -2.47 15.05 -2.41
CA THR A 91 -1.97 15.97 -1.39
C THR A 91 -1.72 17.35 -2.01
N THR A 92 -1.21 17.37 -3.24
CA THR A 92 -0.94 18.65 -3.89
C THR A 92 -2.23 19.43 -4.12
N ASN A 93 -3.29 18.74 -4.52
CA ASN A 93 -4.54 19.40 -4.74
C ASN A 93 -5.14 19.93 -3.44
N ALA A 94 -4.77 19.36 -2.32
CA ALA A 94 -5.24 19.81 -1.03
C ALA A 94 -4.37 20.96 -0.49
N GLY A 95 -3.33 21.34 -1.21
CA GLY A 95 -2.46 22.42 -0.79
C GLY A 95 -1.17 21.95 -0.15
N PHE A 96 -0.88 20.66 -0.20
CA PHE A 96 0.29 20.12 0.46
C PHE A 96 1.15 19.34 -0.54
N PRO A 97 1.99 20.03 -1.31
CA PRO A 97 2.83 19.33 -2.27
C PRO A 97 3.67 18.26 -1.57
N SER A 98 3.85 17.15 -2.20
CA SER A 98 4.60 16.07 -1.59
C SER A 98 5.44 15.36 -2.62
N HIS A 99 6.36 14.56 -2.15
CA HIS A 99 7.20 13.76 -3.03
C HIS A 99 7.60 12.51 -2.28
N LEU A 100 7.99 11.49 -3.03
CA LEU A 100 8.34 10.22 -2.43
C LEU A 100 9.58 10.38 -1.58
N SER A 101 9.51 9.84 -0.38
CA SER A 101 10.65 9.89 0.50
C SER A 101 11.58 8.77 0.11
N VAL A 102 12.84 9.10 -0.10
CA VAL A 102 13.79 8.11 -0.48
C VAL A 102 14.75 7.94 0.62
N ASN A 103 14.96 6.78 1.06
CA ASN A 103 15.93 6.65 2.12
C ASN A 103 16.89 5.67 1.84
#